data_a2a0878a852c58830714876071c00323
#
_entry.id   a2a0878a852c58830714876071c00323
#
_cell.length_a   1.000
_cell.length_b   1.000
_cell.length_c   1.000
_cell.angle_alpha   90.00
_cell.angle_beta   90.00
_cell.angle_gamma   90.00
#
_symmetry.space_group_name_H-M   'P 1'
#
loop_
_entity.id
_entity.type
_entity.pdbx_description
1 polymer ?
#
loop_
_entity_poly.entity_id
_entity_poly.type
_entity_poly.pdbx_seq_one_letter_code
_entity_poly.pdbx_strand_id
1 'polypeptide(L)'
;MTAAVVQADQRDLVRADIQGVVGGSYWHTTESLRTVEGTSKTRELLDYLGEPTGTEAYLIAHERRVAPGDTDGEGARAGCLHSLLTHVNSAASPTGPVELFVLERRLTARMANNDARTKARLLADGRITPGTRLYQTSPNDEQLLWLPDLVCSAYRHQITGRTPDLFPRISAMCTVLP
;
A
#
# COMPACT_ATOMS: atom_id res chain seq x y z
N MET A 1 2.55 -6.38 -2.75
CA MET A 1 2.26 -4.95 -2.90
C MET A 1 0.98 -4.63 -2.17
N THR A 2 0.87 -3.46 -1.56
CA THR A 2 -0.30 -3.08 -0.75
C THR A 2 -0.75 -1.69 -1.15
N ALA A 3 -2.04 -1.42 -1.06
CA ALA A 3 -2.62 -0.09 -1.18
C ALA A 3 -3.45 0.22 0.06
N ALA A 4 -3.42 1.47 0.50
CA ALA A 4 -4.35 2.06 1.45
C ALA A 4 -5.25 3.02 0.67
N VAL A 5 -6.56 2.87 0.81
CA VAL A 5 -7.55 3.76 0.21
C VAL A 5 -8.03 4.72 1.30
N VAL A 6 -7.76 6.00 1.12
CA VAL A 6 -8.09 7.05 2.09
C VAL A 6 -9.03 8.06 1.44
N GLN A 7 -10.09 8.44 2.13
CA GLN A 7 -11.02 9.48 1.69
C GLN A 7 -10.31 10.82 1.53
N ALA A 8 -10.68 11.57 0.49
CA ALA A 8 -9.97 12.79 0.12
C ALA A 8 -10.03 13.87 1.22
N ASP A 9 -11.13 13.96 1.95
CA ASP A 9 -11.36 14.90 3.06
C ASP A 9 -10.73 14.46 4.38
N GLN A 10 -10.36 13.17 4.51
CA GLN A 10 -9.74 12.61 5.72
C GLN A 10 -8.20 12.57 5.66
N ARG A 11 -7.60 12.86 4.49
CA ARG A 11 -6.15 12.72 4.28
C ARG A 11 -5.29 13.46 5.31
N ASP A 12 -5.66 14.70 5.61
CA ASP A 12 -4.84 15.53 6.50
C ASP A 12 -4.99 15.10 7.97
N LEU A 13 -6.18 14.62 8.35
CA LEU A 13 -6.41 14.05 9.67
C LEU A 13 -5.59 12.77 9.85
N VAL A 14 -5.73 11.80 8.95
CA VAL A 14 -4.98 10.54 9.01
C VAL A 14 -3.48 10.79 9.03
N ARG A 15 -2.99 11.76 8.23
CA ARG A 15 -1.57 12.14 8.21
C ARG A 15 -1.12 12.70 9.57
N ALA A 16 -1.91 13.59 10.17
CA ALA A 16 -1.60 14.15 11.48
C ALA A 16 -1.56 13.08 12.58
N ASP A 17 -2.53 12.16 12.56
CA ASP A 17 -2.63 11.10 13.56
C ASP A 17 -1.45 10.14 13.50
N ILE A 18 -1.08 9.63 12.30
CA ILE A 18 0.08 8.74 12.16
C ILE A 18 1.39 9.44 12.51
N GLN A 19 1.55 10.73 12.19
CA GLN A 19 2.71 11.51 12.62
C GLN A 19 2.73 11.69 14.14
N GLY A 20 1.59 11.85 14.78
CA GLY A 20 1.45 11.92 16.23
C GLY A 20 1.96 10.65 16.92
N VAL A 21 1.56 9.48 16.44
CA VAL A 21 2.01 8.18 16.98
C VAL A 21 3.52 8.00 16.75
N VAL A 22 3.99 8.30 15.55
CA VAL A 22 5.43 8.18 15.22
C VAL A 22 6.29 9.12 16.04
N GLY A 23 5.78 10.34 16.32
CA GLY A 23 6.52 11.38 17.01
C GLY A 23 7.61 12.02 16.14
N GLY A 24 7.44 11.99 14.80
CA GLY A 24 8.42 12.53 13.86
C GLY A 24 7.94 12.52 12.41
N SER A 25 8.81 12.99 11.53
CA SER A 25 8.53 13.12 10.09
C SER A 25 9.05 11.93 9.25
N TYR A 26 9.66 10.93 9.89
CA TYR A 26 10.24 9.76 9.24
C TYR A 26 9.75 8.48 9.87
N TRP A 27 9.37 7.53 9.05
CA TRP A 27 9.01 6.17 9.44
C TRP A 27 9.47 5.17 8.38
N HIS A 28 10.03 4.05 8.85
CA HIS A 28 10.33 2.89 8.03
C HIS A 28 10.06 1.62 8.83
N THR A 29 9.01 0.90 8.51
CA THR A 29 8.50 -0.23 9.30
C THR A 29 9.55 -1.31 9.54
N THR A 30 10.34 -1.66 8.52
CA THR A 30 11.38 -2.70 8.65
C THR A 30 12.49 -2.29 9.63
N GLU A 31 12.84 -1.01 9.70
CA GLU A 31 13.83 -0.51 10.66
C GLU A 31 13.24 -0.45 12.07
N SER A 32 12.01 0.04 12.19
CA SER A 32 11.29 0.15 13.45
C SER A 32 11.11 -1.19 14.14
N LEU A 33 10.80 -2.25 13.39
CA LEU A 33 10.66 -3.60 13.92
C LEU A 33 11.97 -4.24 14.45
N ARG A 34 13.12 -3.57 14.32
CA ARG A 34 14.40 -4.01 14.92
C ARG A 34 14.57 -3.58 16.38
N THR A 35 13.74 -2.68 16.86
CA THR A 35 13.80 -2.17 18.22
C THR A 35 12.52 -2.45 19.00
N VAL A 36 12.61 -2.50 20.33
CA VAL A 36 11.44 -2.70 21.20
C VAL A 36 10.48 -1.52 21.07
N GLU A 37 10.99 -0.29 21.11
CA GLU A 37 10.20 0.92 20.98
C GLU A 37 9.50 1.00 19.60
N GLY A 38 10.22 0.76 18.51
CA GLY A 38 9.66 0.78 17.18
C GLY A 38 8.63 -0.33 16.95
N THR A 39 8.82 -1.51 17.57
CA THR A 39 7.81 -2.59 17.55
C THR A 39 6.55 -2.16 18.31
N SER A 40 6.68 -1.46 19.44
CA SER A 40 5.54 -0.93 20.19
C SER A 40 4.77 0.11 19.36
N LYS A 41 5.47 1.07 18.76
CA LYS A 41 4.87 2.07 17.85
C LYS A 41 4.22 1.43 16.62
N THR A 42 4.84 0.37 16.06
CA THR A 42 4.24 -0.39 14.95
C THR A 42 2.90 -0.99 15.35
N ARG A 43 2.79 -1.57 16.55
CA ARG A 43 1.53 -2.12 17.08
C ARG A 43 0.49 -1.01 17.28
N GLU A 44 0.87 0.10 17.88
CA GLU A 44 -0.01 1.26 18.09
C GLU A 44 -0.55 1.82 16.77
N LEU A 45 0.30 1.96 15.76
CA LEU A 45 -0.13 2.34 14.41
C LEU A 45 -1.10 1.33 13.80
N LEU A 46 -0.83 0.02 13.95
CA LEU A 46 -1.71 -1.01 13.41
C LEU A 46 -3.05 -1.07 14.17
N ASP A 47 -3.06 -0.82 15.47
CA ASP A 47 -4.30 -0.72 16.26
C ASP A 47 -5.13 0.51 15.80
N TYR A 48 -4.48 1.66 15.62
CA TYR A 48 -5.12 2.84 15.04
C TYR A 48 -5.73 2.56 13.66
N LEU A 49 -5.00 1.88 12.77
CA LEU A 49 -5.46 1.55 11.42
C LEU A 49 -6.53 0.44 11.40
N GLY A 50 -6.67 -0.32 12.47
CA GLY A 50 -7.71 -1.34 12.64
C GLY A 50 -9.08 -0.74 13.00
N GLU A 51 -9.09 0.51 13.43
CA GLU A 51 -10.32 1.26 13.74
C GLU A 51 -10.78 2.07 12.50
N PRO A 52 -12.08 2.38 12.36
CA PRO A 52 -12.58 3.19 11.25
C PRO A 52 -12.17 4.66 11.42
N THR A 53 -10.96 5.01 10.99
CA THR A 53 -10.33 6.33 11.23
C THR A 53 -10.22 7.21 9.98
N GLY A 54 -11.03 6.96 8.95
CA GLY A 54 -10.96 7.69 7.66
C GLY A 54 -10.12 6.98 6.60
N THR A 55 -9.56 5.81 6.92
CA THR A 55 -9.04 4.87 5.95
C THR A 55 -10.13 3.87 5.61
N GLU A 56 -10.51 3.80 4.34
CA GLU A 56 -11.65 2.99 3.92
C GLU A 56 -11.32 1.51 3.78
N ALA A 57 -10.15 1.18 3.24
CA ALA A 57 -9.74 -0.20 3.03
C ALA A 57 -8.24 -0.35 2.80
N TYR A 58 -7.72 -1.53 3.16
CA TYR A 58 -6.39 -1.98 2.74
C TYR A 58 -6.51 -3.12 1.75
N LEU A 59 -5.83 -2.98 0.62
CA LEU A 59 -5.82 -3.97 -0.45
C LEU A 59 -4.43 -4.56 -0.57
N ILE A 60 -4.34 -5.88 -0.58
CA ILE A 60 -3.08 -6.62 -0.67
C ILE A 60 -3.08 -7.45 -1.95
N ALA A 61 -2.24 -7.10 -2.90
CA ALA A 61 -1.93 -7.95 -4.05
C ALA A 61 -0.65 -8.74 -3.77
N HIS A 62 -0.74 -10.06 -3.84
CA HIS A 62 0.35 -10.96 -3.49
C HIS A 62 0.61 -11.96 -4.62
N GLU A 63 1.76 -11.82 -5.28
CA GLU A 63 2.23 -12.81 -6.26
C GLU A 63 2.93 -13.97 -5.53
N ARG A 64 2.33 -15.15 -5.59
CA ARG A 64 2.85 -16.35 -4.90
C ARG A 64 3.98 -17.05 -5.65
N ARG A 65 4.03 -16.87 -6.97
CA ARG A 65 5.02 -17.52 -7.84
C ARG A 65 5.59 -16.51 -8.82
N VAL A 66 6.75 -15.98 -8.47
CA VAL A 66 7.50 -15.13 -9.40
C VAL A 66 8.01 -16.00 -10.55
N ALA A 67 7.80 -15.55 -11.78
CA ALA A 67 8.27 -16.28 -12.97
C ALA A 67 9.80 -16.45 -12.93
N PRO A 68 10.35 -17.61 -13.33
CA PRO A 68 11.80 -17.85 -13.27
C PRO A 68 12.66 -16.81 -14.00
N GLY A 69 12.10 -16.16 -15.04
CA GLY A 69 12.77 -15.11 -15.80
C GLY A 69 12.62 -13.70 -15.23
N ASP A 70 11.81 -13.51 -14.18
CA ASP A 70 11.59 -12.22 -13.51
C ASP A 70 12.62 -12.01 -12.40
N THR A 71 13.88 -11.84 -12.79
CA THR A 71 15.02 -11.78 -11.86
C THR A 71 15.08 -10.50 -11.04
N ASP A 72 14.41 -9.43 -11.45
CA ASP A 72 14.35 -8.15 -10.75
C ASP A 72 12.98 -7.91 -10.07
N GLY A 73 12.03 -8.84 -10.18
CA GLY A 73 10.70 -8.76 -9.58
C GLY A 73 9.75 -7.75 -10.24
N GLU A 74 10.16 -7.15 -11.37
CA GLU A 74 9.35 -6.13 -12.05
C GLU A 74 8.07 -6.71 -12.68
N GLY A 75 8.12 -7.96 -13.15
CA GLY A 75 6.94 -8.67 -13.64
C GLY A 75 5.93 -8.94 -12.53
N ALA A 76 6.39 -9.47 -11.40
CA ALA A 76 5.54 -9.69 -10.22
C ALA A 76 4.95 -8.38 -9.70
N ARG A 77 5.74 -7.29 -9.67
CA ARG A 77 5.25 -5.96 -9.30
C ARG A 77 4.18 -5.47 -10.26
N ALA A 78 4.40 -5.59 -11.57
CA ALA A 78 3.43 -5.19 -12.59
C ALA A 78 2.11 -5.97 -12.44
N GLY A 79 2.16 -7.27 -12.14
CA GLY A 79 1.00 -8.09 -11.82
C GLY A 79 0.23 -7.59 -10.59
N CYS A 80 0.95 -7.33 -9.49
CA CYS A 80 0.34 -6.76 -8.29
C CYS A 80 -0.29 -5.38 -8.52
N LEU A 81 0.41 -4.49 -9.23
CA LEU A 81 -0.11 -3.16 -9.57
C LEU A 81 -1.35 -3.26 -10.47
N HIS A 82 -1.33 -4.17 -11.45
CA HIS A 82 -2.49 -4.47 -12.31
C HIS A 82 -3.70 -4.89 -11.46
N SER A 83 -3.53 -5.84 -10.54
CA SER A 83 -4.60 -6.34 -9.67
C SER A 83 -5.18 -5.22 -8.79
N LEU A 84 -4.33 -4.40 -8.16
CA LEU A 84 -4.76 -3.27 -7.34
C LEU A 84 -5.54 -2.24 -8.16
N LEU A 85 -5.00 -1.76 -9.27
CA LEU A 85 -5.63 -0.74 -10.11
C LEU A 85 -6.97 -1.23 -10.69
N THR A 86 -7.05 -2.48 -11.11
CA THR A 86 -8.28 -3.08 -11.63
C THR A 86 -9.33 -3.22 -10.54
N HIS A 87 -8.94 -3.69 -9.36
CA HIS A 87 -9.89 -3.91 -8.26
C HIS A 87 -10.55 -2.60 -7.82
N VAL A 88 -9.78 -1.55 -7.55
CA VAL A 88 -10.33 -0.27 -7.07
C VAL A 88 -11.13 0.49 -8.13
N ASN A 89 -11.01 0.14 -9.40
CA ASN A 89 -11.83 0.69 -10.49
C ASN A 89 -13.00 -0.22 -10.90
N SER A 90 -13.13 -1.38 -10.25
CA SER A 90 -14.23 -2.31 -10.55
C SER A 90 -15.51 -1.91 -9.84
N ALA A 91 -16.66 -2.36 -10.36
CA ALA A 91 -17.96 -2.19 -9.70
C ALA A 91 -18.05 -2.91 -8.34
N ALA A 92 -17.16 -3.86 -8.07
CA ALA A 92 -17.07 -4.58 -6.80
C ALA A 92 -16.26 -3.83 -5.73
N SER A 93 -15.61 -2.70 -6.08
CA SER A 93 -14.88 -1.91 -5.10
C SER A 93 -15.84 -1.23 -4.13
N PRO A 94 -15.72 -1.45 -2.82
CA PRO A 94 -16.59 -0.81 -1.84
C PRO A 94 -16.33 0.70 -1.73
N THR A 95 -15.17 1.17 -2.18
CA THR A 95 -14.74 2.58 -2.09
C THR A 95 -15.13 3.40 -3.30
N GLY A 96 -15.75 2.78 -4.33
CA GLY A 96 -15.95 3.44 -5.61
C GLY A 96 -14.63 3.61 -6.40
N PRO A 97 -14.67 4.28 -7.57
CA PRO A 97 -13.49 4.46 -8.42
C PRO A 97 -12.49 5.41 -7.77
N VAL A 98 -11.22 4.99 -7.73
CA VAL A 98 -10.11 5.81 -7.25
C VAL A 98 -9.48 6.55 -8.41
N GLU A 99 -9.43 7.88 -8.30
CA GLU A 99 -8.90 8.75 -9.36
C GLU A 99 -7.39 9.02 -9.24
N LEU A 100 -6.86 9.07 -8.00
CA LEU A 100 -5.46 9.38 -7.74
C LEU A 100 -4.77 8.23 -7.02
N PHE A 101 -3.73 7.71 -7.66
CA PHE A 101 -2.81 6.73 -7.07
C PHE A 101 -1.48 7.41 -6.77
N VAL A 102 -1.08 7.34 -5.51
CA VAL A 102 0.23 7.80 -5.06
C VAL A 102 1.10 6.58 -4.80
N LEU A 103 2.22 6.48 -5.47
CA LEU A 103 3.19 5.41 -5.30
C LEU A 103 4.49 5.97 -4.74
N GLU A 104 5.21 5.13 -4.00
CA GLU A 104 6.58 5.44 -3.67
C GLU A 104 7.45 5.57 -4.92
N ARG A 105 8.29 6.61 -4.95
CA ARG A 105 9.20 6.90 -6.06
C ARG A 105 10.15 5.73 -6.29
N ARG A 106 10.27 5.35 -7.54
CA ARG A 106 11.15 4.26 -7.96
C ARG A 106 12.60 4.71 -8.04
N LEU A 107 13.53 3.79 -7.78
CA LEU A 107 14.96 4.06 -7.80
C LEU A 107 15.48 4.52 -9.18
N THR A 108 14.87 4.05 -10.26
CA THR A 108 15.30 4.37 -11.63
C THR A 108 14.13 4.80 -12.51
N ALA A 109 14.43 5.63 -13.52
CA ALA A 109 13.46 6.02 -14.54
C ALA A 109 12.87 4.80 -15.29
N ARG A 110 13.67 3.74 -15.51
CA ARG A 110 13.19 2.49 -16.12
C ARG A 110 12.07 1.85 -15.29
N MET A 111 12.28 1.74 -13.99
CA MET A 111 11.28 1.18 -13.06
C MET A 111 10.02 2.05 -13.00
N ALA A 112 10.16 3.37 -12.94
CA ALA A 112 9.03 4.30 -12.97
C ALA A 112 8.23 4.17 -14.28
N ASN A 113 8.92 4.02 -15.42
CA ASN A 113 8.28 3.78 -16.71
C ASN A 113 7.54 2.43 -16.77
N ASN A 114 7.97 1.39 -16.04
CA ASN A 114 7.26 0.11 -15.98
C ASN A 114 5.90 0.28 -15.28
N ASP A 115 5.84 1.02 -14.18
CA ASP A 115 4.57 1.35 -13.50
C ASP A 115 3.64 2.16 -14.44
N ALA A 116 4.19 3.16 -15.16
CA ALA A 116 3.43 3.95 -16.13
C ALA A 116 2.91 3.11 -17.31
N ARG A 117 3.69 2.15 -17.81
CA ARG A 117 3.28 1.22 -18.87
C ARG A 117 2.14 0.29 -18.40
N THR A 118 2.20 -0.19 -17.16
CA THR A 118 1.13 -1.01 -16.57
C THR A 118 -0.18 -0.21 -16.56
N LYS A 119 -0.14 1.05 -16.09
CA LYS A 119 -1.30 1.94 -16.14
C LYS A 119 -1.80 2.15 -17.58
N ALA A 120 -0.90 2.47 -18.53
CA ALA A 120 -1.27 2.73 -19.92
C ALA A 120 -1.96 1.53 -20.57
N ARG A 121 -1.49 0.31 -20.29
CA ARG A 121 -2.13 -0.92 -20.78
C ARG A 121 -3.54 -1.07 -20.21
N LEU A 122 -3.72 -0.91 -18.88
CA LEU A 122 -5.03 -0.99 -18.24
C LEU A 122 -6.02 0.03 -18.79
N LEU A 123 -5.54 1.25 -19.12
CA LEU A 123 -6.35 2.28 -19.74
C LEU A 123 -6.77 1.86 -21.16
N ALA A 124 -5.85 1.32 -21.97
CA ALA A 124 -6.14 0.83 -23.32
C ALA A 124 -7.13 -0.34 -23.31
N ASP A 125 -7.05 -1.22 -22.29
CA ASP A 125 -7.94 -2.37 -22.10
C ASP A 125 -9.29 -1.98 -21.46
N GLY A 126 -9.53 -0.70 -21.17
CA GLY A 126 -10.76 -0.20 -20.54
C GLY A 126 -10.96 -0.68 -19.08
N ARG A 127 -9.90 -1.10 -18.41
CA ARG A 127 -9.93 -1.62 -17.03
C ARG A 127 -9.91 -0.51 -15.98
N ILE A 128 -9.46 0.67 -16.35
CA ILE A 128 -9.43 1.88 -15.50
C ILE A 128 -9.97 3.06 -16.28
N THR A 129 -10.41 4.09 -15.59
CA THR A 129 -10.99 5.28 -16.20
C THR A 129 -9.92 6.21 -16.81
N PRO A 130 -10.21 6.99 -17.86
CA PRO A 130 -9.28 7.97 -18.43
C PRO A 130 -8.80 9.03 -17.41
N GLY A 131 -9.60 9.33 -16.38
CA GLY A 131 -9.25 10.27 -15.32
C GLY A 131 -8.27 9.74 -14.29
N THR A 132 -7.96 8.42 -14.30
CA THR A 132 -7.02 7.82 -13.35
C THR A 132 -5.62 8.43 -13.47
N ARG A 133 -5.16 9.03 -12.38
CA ARG A 133 -3.82 9.63 -12.25
C ARG A 133 -2.91 8.75 -11.41
N LEU A 134 -1.64 8.66 -11.81
CA LEU A 134 -0.59 7.97 -11.06
C LEU A 134 0.54 8.96 -10.79
N TYR A 135 0.82 9.20 -9.53
CA TYR A 135 1.86 10.12 -9.06
C TYR A 135 2.90 9.33 -8.26
N GLN A 136 4.16 9.73 -8.34
CA GLN A 136 5.25 9.11 -7.58
C GLN A 136 5.93 10.14 -6.71
N THR A 137 6.06 9.84 -5.42
CA THR A 137 6.70 10.72 -4.42
C THR A 137 7.47 9.90 -3.40
N SER A 138 8.18 10.57 -2.50
CA SER A 138 8.86 9.89 -1.40
C SER A 138 7.96 9.80 -0.16
N PRO A 139 8.19 8.81 0.73
CA PRO A 139 7.52 8.75 2.03
C PRO A 139 7.81 9.95 2.95
N ASN A 140 8.87 10.71 2.67
CA ASN A 140 9.18 11.95 3.38
C ASN A 140 8.28 13.11 2.95
N ASP A 141 7.85 13.11 1.68
CA ASP A 141 6.99 14.14 1.12
C ASP A 141 5.50 13.79 1.27
N GLU A 142 5.17 12.49 1.37
CA GLU A 142 3.81 11.98 1.56
C GLU A 142 3.78 10.83 2.58
N GLN A 143 3.47 11.14 3.82
CA GLN A 143 3.48 10.19 4.94
C GLN A 143 2.37 9.13 4.84
N LEU A 144 1.31 9.36 4.09
CA LEU A 144 0.30 8.32 3.86
C LEU A 144 0.88 7.07 3.15
N LEU A 145 2.07 7.17 2.54
CA LEU A 145 2.80 6.00 2.03
C LEU A 145 3.31 5.06 3.14
N TRP A 146 3.34 5.52 4.41
CA TRP A 146 3.63 4.63 5.55
C TRP A 146 2.55 3.58 5.76
N LEU A 147 1.29 3.89 5.43
CA LEU A 147 0.15 2.99 5.61
C LEU A 147 0.32 1.68 4.83
N PRO A 148 0.52 1.71 3.49
CA PRO A 148 0.73 0.48 2.73
C PRO A 148 2.02 -0.24 3.13
N ASP A 149 3.09 0.45 3.59
CA ASP A 149 4.30 -0.19 4.10
C ASP A 149 4.05 -0.96 5.39
N LEU A 150 3.32 -0.35 6.35
CA LEU A 150 2.89 -1.00 7.59
C LEU A 150 2.08 -2.28 7.31
N VAL A 151 1.04 -2.17 6.47
CA VAL A 151 0.17 -3.31 6.11
C VAL A 151 0.95 -4.40 5.38
N CYS A 152 1.81 -4.02 4.44
CA CYS A 152 2.67 -4.96 3.71
C CYS A 152 3.60 -5.71 4.67
N SER A 153 4.22 -5.01 5.60
CA SER A 153 5.11 -5.59 6.60
C SER A 153 4.36 -6.52 7.54
N ALA A 154 3.20 -6.12 8.06
CA ALA A 154 2.37 -6.96 8.93
C ALA A 154 1.95 -8.25 8.21
N TYR A 155 1.46 -8.16 6.97
CA TYR A 155 1.10 -9.31 6.16
C TYR A 155 2.28 -10.23 5.87
N ARG A 156 3.45 -9.68 5.52
CA ARG A 156 4.68 -10.44 5.31
C ARG A 156 5.10 -11.19 6.58
N HIS A 157 5.01 -10.56 7.74
CA HIS A 157 5.32 -11.20 9.03
C HIS A 157 4.35 -12.34 9.33
N GLN A 158 3.06 -12.20 9.01
CA GLN A 158 2.06 -13.26 9.12
C GLN A 158 2.43 -14.48 8.27
N ILE A 159 2.72 -14.30 6.96
CA ILE A 159 3.01 -15.42 6.06
C ILE A 159 4.37 -16.06 6.31
N THR A 160 5.33 -15.34 6.93
CA THR A 160 6.65 -15.88 7.29
C THR A 160 6.75 -16.37 8.74
N GLY A 161 5.71 -16.20 9.54
CA GLY A 161 5.67 -16.62 10.95
C GLY A 161 6.61 -15.85 11.87
N ARG A 162 7.12 -14.66 11.48
CA ARG A 162 8.11 -13.91 12.26
C ARG A 162 7.50 -13.17 13.46
N THR A 163 6.46 -12.39 13.24
CA THR A 163 5.73 -11.60 14.24
C THR A 163 4.25 -11.72 13.91
N PRO A 164 3.63 -12.87 14.26
CA PRO A 164 2.29 -13.21 13.76
C PRO A 164 1.17 -12.35 14.37
N ASP A 165 1.44 -11.61 15.43
CA ASP A 165 0.48 -10.75 16.13
C ASP A 165 0.24 -9.40 15.44
N LEU A 166 1.00 -9.04 14.41
CA LEU A 166 0.86 -7.76 13.73
C LEU A 166 -0.36 -7.71 12.80
N PHE A 167 -0.49 -8.70 11.90
CA PHE A 167 -1.54 -8.69 10.89
C PHE A 167 -2.96 -8.86 11.47
N PRO A 168 -3.22 -9.68 12.51
CA PRO A 168 -4.54 -9.78 13.12
C PRO A 168 -5.14 -8.45 13.56
N ARG A 169 -4.31 -7.44 13.92
CA ARG A 169 -4.76 -6.10 14.35
C ARG A 169 -5.52 -5.32 13.29
N ILE A 170 -5.21 -5.60 12.01
CA ILE A 170 -5.79 -4.88 10.86
C ILE A 170 -6.49 -5.81 9.86
N SER A 171 -6.51 -7.10 10.11
CA SER A 171 -7.01 -8.10 9.15
C SER A 171 -8.46 -7.86 8.73
N ALA A 172 -9.29 -7.34 9.63
CA ALA A 172 -10.69 -7.01 9.35
C ALA A 172 -10.85 -5.90 8.30
N MET A 173 -9.85 -5.00 8.18
CA MET A 173 -9.82 -3.89 7.22
C MET A 173 -9.10 -4.27 5.92
N CYS A 174 -8.59 -5.49 5.80
CA CYS A 174 -7.76 -5.93 4.69
C CYS A 174 -8.51 -6.85 3.74
N THR A 175 -8.35 -6.61 2.44
CA THR A 175 -8.75 -7.53 1.37
C THR A 175 -7.50 -8.04 0.66
N VAL A 176 -7.27 -9.36 0.69
CA VAL A 176 -6.20 -9.99 -0.08
C VAL A 176 -6.77 -10.35 -1.45
N LEU A 177 -6.21 -9.73 -2.48
CA LEU A 177 -6.62 -9.94 -3.87
C LEU A 177 -6.07 -11.28 -4.40
N PRO A 178 -6.82 -11.95 -5.28
CA PRO A 178 -6.41 -13.20 -5.90
C PRO A 178 -5.22 -13.05 -6.84
#